data_931a44541e662965eac0ca789cf458a1
#
_entry.id   931a44541e662965eac0ca789cf458a1
#
_cell.length_a   1.000
_cell.length_b   1.000
_cell.length_c   1.000
_cell.angle_alpha   90.00
_cell.angle_beta   90.00
_cell.angle_gamma   90.00
#
_symmetry.space_group_name_H-M   'P 1'
#
loop_
_entity.id
_entity.type
_entity.pdbx_description
1 polymer ?
#
loop_
_entity_poly.entity_id
_entity_poly.type
_entity_poly.pdbx_seq_one_letter_code
_entity_poly.pdbx_strand_id
1 'polypeptide(L)'
;VMIVDDEPTVRMLVAEILHDLGYHCIEASDGATGLKLLQSEARIDLLVTDVGLPGGMNGRQMADAARAARPDLKVLFITGYAENAVVGNGQLDPGMHVMTKPFAMEALGGRIRELIES
;
A
#
# COMPACT_ATOMS: atom_id res chain seq x y z
N VAL A 1 2.66 -6.34 7.12
CA VAL A 1 2.21 -5.65 5.90
C VAL A 1 0.83 -5.05 6.13
N MET A 2 0.66 -3.81 5.75
CA MET A 2 -0.63 -3.14 5.83
C MET A 2 -1.20 -2.94 4.43
N ILE A 3 -2.48 -3.26 4.26
CA ILE A 3 -3.19 -3.09 2.99
C ILE A 3 -4.30 -2.07 3.17
N VAL A 4 -4.35 -1.08 2.29
CA VAL A 4 -5.42 -0.08 2.27
C VAL A 4 -6.09 -0.11 0.90
N ASP A 5 -7.34 -0.52 0.86
CA ASP A 5 -8.16 -0.58 -0.35
C ASP A 5 -9.62 -0.50 0.05
N ASP A 6 -10.41 0.27 -0.68
CA ASP A 6 -11.84 0.41 -0.40
C ASP A 6 -12.68 -0.77 -0.91
N GLU A 7 -12.10 -1.64 -1.73
CA GLU A 7 -12.78 -2.84 -2.22
C GLU A 7 -12.49 -4.04 -1.32
N PRO A 8 -13.50 -4.57 -0.59
CA PRO A 8 -13.29 -5.70 0.31
C PRO A 8 -12.75 -6.95 -0.38
N THR A 9 -13.19 -7.20 -1.62
CA THR A 9 -12.73 -8.38 -2.37
C THR A 9 -11.25 -8.30 -2.67
N VAL A 10 -10.75 -7.13 -3.09
CA VAL A 10 -9.33 -6.94 -3.37
C VAL A 10 -8.51 -7.07 -2.09
N ARG A 11 -8.95 -6.46 -0.99
CA ARG A 11 -8.27 -6.59 0.30
C ARG A 11 -8.15 -8.05 0.73
N MET A 12 -9.25 -8.80 0.59
CA MET A 12 -9.28 -10.22 0.97
C MET A 12 -8.29 -11.04 0.14
N LEU A 13 -8.27 -10.84 -1.17
CA LEU A 13 -7.35 -11.56 -2.04
C LEU A 13 -5.89 -11.27 -1.72
N VAL A 14 -5.56 -10.02 -1.50
CA VAL A 14 -4.18 -9.63 -1.15
C VAL A 14 -3.81 -10.18 0.23
N ALA A 15 -4.73 -10.13 1.18
CA ALA A 15 -4.51 -10.67 2.52
C ALA A 15 -4.24 -12.19 2.47
N GLU A 16 -4.95 -12.93 1.63
CA GLU A 16 -4.71 -14.36 1.46
C GLU A 16 -3.31 -14.63 0.92
N ILE A 17 -2.88 -13.87 -0.07
CA ILE A 17 -1.53 -14.00 -0.63
C ILE A 17 -0.48 -13.75 0.44
N LEU A 18 -0.63 -12.70 1.23
CA LEU A 18 0.30 -12.37 2.30
C LEU A 18 0.34 -13.44 3.38
N HIS A 19 -0.83 -13.98 3.73
CA HIS A 19 -0.92 -15.05 4.71
C HIS A 19 -0.19 -16.30 4.20
N ASP A 20 -0.37 -16.66 2.93
CA ASP A 20 0.30 -17.81 2.32
C ASP A 20 1.82 -17.62 2.29
N LEU A 21 2.29 -16.39 2.20
CA LEU A 21 3.72 -16.07 2.24
C LEU A 21 4.28 -15.98 3.67
N GLY A 22 3.43 -16.13 4.68
CA GLY A 22 3.84 -16.09 6.08
C GLY A 22 3.88 -14.70 6.71
N TYR A 23 3.28 -13.70 6.08
CA TYR A 23 3.24 -12.33 6.60
C TYR A 23 1.94 -12.06 7.36
N HIS A 24 2.04 -11.22 8.39
CA HIS A 24 0.87 -10.66 9.05
C HIS A 24 0.29 -9.54 8.19
N CYS A 25 -1.04 -9.48 8.14
CA CYS A 25 -1.76 -8.49 7.35
C CYS A 25 -2.65 -7.64 8.23
N ILE A 26 -2.53 -6.32 8.10
CA ILE A 26 -3.42 -5.34 8.71
C ILE A 26 -4.19 -4.69 7.58
N GLU A 27 -5.52 -4.60 7.70
CA GLU A 27 -6.38 -4.08 6.65
C GLU A 27 -7.04 -2.78 7.04
N ALA A 28 -7.18 -1.86 6.10
CA ALA A 28 -7.94 -0.63 6.25
C ALA A 28 -8.71 -0.36 4.96
N SER A 29 -9.86 0.29 5.07
CA SER A 29 -10.75 0.54 3.94
C SER A 29 -10.66 1.96 3.38
N ASP A 30 -10.00 2.87 4.08
CA ASP A 30 -9.83 4.26 3.66
C ASP A 30 -8.54 4.85 4.20
N GLY A 31 -8.20 6.04 3.69
CA GLY A 31 -6.96 6.71 4.05
C GLY A 31 -6.89 7.16 5.51
N ALA A 32 -7.99 7.64 6.06
CA ALA A 32 -8.03 8.11 7.44
C ALA A 32 -7.79 6.96 8.44
N THR A 33 -8.45 5.83 8.23
CA THR A 33 -8.25 4.63 9.06
C THR A 33 -6.81 4.11 8.91
N GLY A 34 -6.33 4.05 7.66
CA GLY A 34 -4.96 3.62 7.39
C GLY A 34 -3.93 4.49 8.06
N LEU A 35 -4.07 5.80 7.95
CA LEU A 35 -3.14 6.74 8.58
C LEU A 35 -3.13 6.60 10.10
N LYS A 36 -4.30 6.43 10.71
CA LYS A 36 -4.41 6.24 12.15
C LYS A 36 -3.63 5.01 12.60
N LEU A 37 -3.73 3.90 11.87
CA LEU A 37 -2.98 2.69 12.17
C LEU A 37 -1.48 2.88 11.94
N LEU A 38 -1.10 3.60 10.90
CA LEU A 38 0.30 3.89 10.60
C LEU A 38 0.96 4.81 11.63
N GLN A 39 0.17 5.63 12.29
CA GLN A 39 0.65 6.50 13.38
C GLN A 39 0.66 5.80 14.73
N SER A 40 0.12 4.58 14.81
CA SER A 40 0.16 3.78 16.02
C SER A 40 1.53 3.12 16.20
N GLU A 41 1.71 2.38 17.31
CA GLU A 41 2.95 1.65 17.58
C GLU A 41 3.03 0.31 16.83
N ALA A 42 2.05 -0.05 16.01
CA ALA A 42 2.04 -1.30 15.28
C ALA A 42 3.26 -1.40 14.35
N ARG A 43 3.86 -2.58 14.32
CA ARG A 43 4.97 -2.84 13.40
C ARG A 43 4.43 -3.01 11.98
N ILE A 44 4.87 -2.16 11.07
CA ILE A 44 4.48 -2.20 9.67
C ILE A 44 5.73 -2.11 8.81
N ASP A 45 6.04 -3.17 8.09
CA ASP A 45 7.23 -3.25 7.24
C ASP A 45 6.98 -2.72 5.83
N LEU A 46 5.74 -2.80 5.36
CA LEU A 46 5.35 -2.35 4.02
C LEU A 46 3.90 -1.90 4.04
N LEU A 47 3.64 -0.76 3.40
CA LEU A 47 2.29 -0.28 3.12
C LEU A 47 1.96 -0.58 1.66
N VAL A 48 0.90 -1.35 1.42
CA VAL A 48 0.33 -1.58 0.09
C VAL A 48 -0.99 -0.81 0.04
N THR A 49 -1.10 0.16 -0.85
CA THR A 49 -2.30 1.00 -0.89
C THR A 49 -2.75 1.29 -2.31
N ASP A 50 -4.07 1.29 -2.50
CA ASP A 50 -4.68 1.87 -3.68
C ASP A 50 -4.53 3.40 -3.59
N VAL A 51 -4.29 4.04 -4.72
CA VAL A 51 -4.18 5.49 -4.79
C VAL A 51 -5.56 6.14 -4.70
N GLY A 52 -6.54 5.60 -5.39
CA GLY A 52 -7.89 6.16 -5.46
C GLY A 52 -8.77 5.80 -4.26
N LEU A 53 -8.42 6.25 -3.07
CA LEU A 53 -9.18 5.98 -1.87
C LEU A 53 -10.31 7.00 -1.65
N PRO A 54 -11.44 6.58 -1.03
CA PRO A 54 -12.53 7.50 -0.70
C PRO A 54 -12.20 8.36 0.53
N GLY A 55 -13.04 9.35 0.79
CA GLY A 55 -12.99 10.10 2.05
C GLY A 55 -12.06 11.30 2.05
N GLY A 56 -11.64 11.78 0.89
CA GLY A 56 -10.86 13.02 0.78
C GLY A 56 -9.36 12.87 0.95
N MET A 57 -8.88 11.71 1.37
CA MET A 57 -7.45 11.41 1.45
C MET A 57 -7.13 10.24 0.52
N ASN A 58 -6.32 10.47 -0.49
CA ASN A 58 -5.88 9.39 -1.38
C ASN A 58 -4.67 8.64 -0.80
N GLY A 59 -4.27 7.55 -1.47
CA GLY A 59 -3.17 6.73 -0.99
C GLY A 59 -1.82 7.46 -0.93
N ARG A 60 -1.57 8.37 -1.87
CA ARG A 60 -0.33 9.16 -1.86
C ARG A 60 -0.29 10.12 -0.68
N GLN A 61 -1.39 10.81 -0.42
CA GLN A 61 -1.48 11.72 0.72
C GLN A 61 -1.31 10.98 2.04
N MET A 62 -1.94 9.82 2.16
CA MET A 62 -1.81 8.97 3.34
C MET A 62 -0.35 8.52 3.53
N ALA A 63 0.31 8.08 2.48
CA ALA A 63 1.69 7.61 2.54
C ALA A 63 2.65 8.74 2.93
N ASP A 64 2.46 9.93 2.37
CA ASP A 64 3.29 11.09 2.70
C ASP A 64 3.13 11.48 4.18
N ALA A 65 1.89 11.48 4.68
CA ALA A 65 1.62 11.77 6.08
C ALA A 65 2.20 10.69 7.01
N ALA A 66 2.11 9.42 6.62
CA ALA A 66 2.65 8.30 7.39
C ALA A 66 4.17 8.37 7.48
N ARG A 67 4.84 8.80 6.42
CA ARG A 67 6.30 8.91 6.39
C ARG A 67 6.84 10.05 7.26
N ALA A 68 6.01 10.99 7.63
CA ALA A 68 6.39 11.99 8.63
C ALA A 68 6.70 11.34 9.98
N ALA A 69 5.96 10.29 10.34
CA ALA A 69 6.18 9.52 11.56
C ALA A 69 7.09 8.29 11.35
N ARG A 70 7.13 7.76 10.14
CA ARG A 70 7.89 6.56 9.78
C ARG A 70 8.72 6.82 8.51
N PRO A 71 9.87 7.52 8.62
CA PRO A 71 10.64 7.92 7.42
C PRO A 71 11.14 6.74 6.57
N ASP A 72 11.31 5.57 7.17
CA ASP A 72 11.82 4.38 6.48
C ASP A 72 10.70 3.46 5.97
N LEU A 73 9.45 3.88 6.10
CA LEU A 73 8.32 3.06 5.64
C LEU A 73 8.40 2.84 4.14
N LYS A 74 8.38 1.57 3.73
CA LYS A 74 8.30 1.19 2.33
C LYS A 74 6.84 1.23 1.88
N VAL A 75 6.59 1.71 0.68
CA VAL A 75 5.25 1.89 0.13
C VAL A 75 5.17 1.29 -1.27
N LEU A 76 4.13 0.50 -1.51
CA LEU A 76 3.76 0.03 -2.84
C LEU A 76 2.39 0.57 -3.19
N PHE A 77 2.33 1.45 -4.19
CA PHE A 77 1.08 1.98 -4.71
C PHE A 77 0.50 1.05 -5.76
N ILE A 78 -0.78 0.77 -5.65
CA ILE A 78 -1.55 0.05 -6.67
C ILE A 78 -2.34 1.11 -7.42
N THR A 79 -2.08 1.26 -8.73
CA THR A 79 -2.69 2.33 -9.51
C THR A 79 -3.43 1.80 -10.72
N GLY A 80 -4.54 2.47 -11.08
CA GLY A 80 -5.11 2.38 -12.41
C GLY A 80 -4.37 3.34 -13.35
N TYR A 81 -4.69 3.27 -14.63
CA TYR A 81 -4.02 4.06 -15.65
C TYR A 81 -4.12 5.58 -15.39
N ALA A 82 -5.32 6.05 -15.00
CA ALA A 82 -5.54 7.46 -14.74
C ALA A 82 -4.93 7.94 -13.40
N GLU A 83 -4.63 7.04 -12.50
CA GLU A 83 -4.13 7.36 -11.15
C GLU A 83 -2.62 7.54 -11.10
N ASN A 84 -1.90 7.14 -12.15
CA ASN A 84 -0.45 7.29 -12.20
C ASN A 84 0.00 8.75 -12.01
N ALA A 85 -0.77 9.71 -12.50
CA ALA A 85 -0.46 11.12 -12.34
C ALA A 85 -0.47 11.56 -10.87
N VAL A 86 -1.30 10.92 -10.04
CA VAL A 86 -1.41 11.26 -8.63
C VAL A 86 -0.14 10.89 -7.86
N VAL A 87 0.52 9.79 -8.25
CA VAL A 87 1.76 9.37 -7.59
C VAL A 87 3.01 10.01 -8.19
N GLY A 88 2.84 10.92 -9.17
CA GLY A 88 3.96 11.70 -9.68
C GLY A 88 4.67 11.13 -10.89
N ASN A 89 4.06 10.18 -11.59
CA ASN A 89 4.56 9.65 -12.88
C ASN A 89 6.04 9.27 -12.86
N GLY A 90 6.43 8.48 -11.86
CA GLY A 90 7.81 8.03 -11.70
C GLY A 90 8.67 8.92 -10.79
N GLN A 91 8.15 10.05 -10.33
CA GLN A 91 8.85 10.93 -9.39
C GLN A 91 8.51 10.53 -7.96
N LEU A 92 8.82 9.30 -7.62
CA LEU A 92 8.58 8.75 -6.29
C LEU A 92 9.79 8.98 -5.38
N ASP A 93 9.52 9.22 -4.11
CA ASP A 93 10.56 9.30 -3.10
C ASP A 93 11.21 7.93 -2.91
N PRO A 94 12.44 7.87 -2.41
CA PRO A 94 13.09 6.59 -2.12
C PRO A 94 12.22 5.70 -1.21
N GLY A 95 12.12 4.41 -1.56
CA GLY A 95 11.30 3.46 -0.82
C GLY A 95 9.84 3.42 -1.25
N MET A 96 9.45 4.24 -2.22
CA MET A 96 8.11 4.20 -2.81
C MET A 96 8.16 3.52 -4.17
N HIS A 97 7.19 2.65 -4.43
CA HIS A 97 7.10 1.85 -5.65
C HIS A 97 5.67 1.85 -6.18
N VAL A 98 5.50 1.53 -7.45
CA VAL A 98 4.19 1.51 -8.11
C VAL A 98 3.99 0.19 -8.83
N MET A 99 2.78 -0.34 -8.75
CA MET A 99 2.34 -1.47 -9.55
C MET A 99 1.02 -1.10 -10.22
N THR A 100 0.98 -1.17 -11.56
CA THR A 100 -0.17 -0.72 -12.34
C THR A 100 -1.13 -1.86 -12.61
N LYS A 101 -2.43 -1.61 -12.44
CA LYS A 101 -3.49 -2.55 -12.82
C LYS A 101 -3.63 -2.61 -14.35
N PRO A 102 -3.99 -3.74 -14.94
CA PRO A 102 -4.16 -5.05 -14.31
C PRO A 102 -2.82 -5.76 -14.07
N PHE A 103 -2.76 -6.59 -13.04
CA PHE A 103 -1.58 -7.42 -12.76
C PHE A 103 -2.05 -8.78 -12.23
N ALA A 104 -1.18 -9.78 -12.35
CA ALA A 104 -1.44 -11.09 -11.77
C ALA A 104 -1.19 -11.05 -10.26
N MET A 105 -2.01 -11.75 -9.48
CA MET A 105 -1.84 -11.82 -8.03
C MET A 105 -0.50 -12.41 -7.62
N GLU A 106 0.01 -13.35 -8.40
CA GLU A 106 1.34 -13.92 -8.20
C GLU A 106 2.45 -12.88 -8.34
N ALA A 107 2.30 -11.97 -9.30
CA ALA A 107 3.24 -10.88 -9.51
C ALA A 107 3.22 -9.91 -8.33
N LEU A 108 2.04 -9.63 -7.78
CA LEU A 108 1.89 -8.80 -6.60
C LEU A 108 2.59 -9.41 -5.39
N GLY A 109 2.35 -10.69 -5.14
CA GLY A 109 2.99 -11.42 -4.03
C GLY A 109 4.51 -11.41 -4.14
N GLY A 110 5.03 -11.67 -5.33
CA GLY A 110 6.46 -11.63 -5.60
C GLY A 110 7.06 -10.24 -5.37
N ARG A 111 6.36 -9.20 -5.79
CA ARG A 111 6.82 -7.82 -5.59
C ARG A 111 6.84 -7.43 -4.12
N ILE A 112 5.81 -7.80 -3.38
CA ILE A 112 5.74 -7.54 -1.95
C ILE A 112 6.91 -8.20 -1.22
N ARG A 113 7.16 -9.47 -1.52
CA ARG A 113 8.26 -10.21 -0.94
C ARG A 113 9.61 -9.56 -1.24
N GLU A 114 9.83 -9.18 -2.49
CA GLU A 114 11.05 -8.50 -2.93
C GLU A 114 11.27 -7.21 -2.14
N LEU A 115 10.22 -6.41 -1.95
CA LEU A 115 10.32 -5.14 -1.24
C LEU A 115 10.59 -5.33 0.25
N ILE A 116 9.99 -6.33 0.88
CA ILE A 116 10.20 -6.61 2.30
C ILE A 116 11.61 -7.13 2.55
N GLU A 117 12.11 -7.99 1.67
CA GLU A 117 13.41 -8.63 1.82
C GLU A 117 14.59 -7.79 1.33
N SER A 118 14.31 -6.66 0.68
CA SER A 118 15.38 -5.80 0.15
C SER A 118 16.09 -4.96 1.20
#